data_da43cf978b37059c74cf827cde93a333
#
_entry.id   da43cf978b37059c74cf827cde93a333
#
_cell.length_a   1.000
_cell.length_b   1.000
_cell.length_c   1.000
_cell.angle_alpha   90.00
_cell.angle_beta   90.00
_cell.angle_gamma   90.00
#
_symmetry.space_group_name_H-M   'P 1'
#
loop_
_entity.id
_entity.type
_entity.pdbx_description
1 polymer ?
#
loop_
_entity_poly.entity_id
_entity_poly.type
_entity_poly.pdbx_seq_one_letter_code
_entity_poly.pdbx_strand_id
1 'polypeptide(L)'
;MNHFKKIAGVLEAHGLDAVLLTCEANRFYASGFHSSGTDGVAIVTRNRSYYFTDSRYTEAAARYVQGAEIRETDREHPYSALINEVIEKEHITRMGYEDEYMTAADFRRFSEKLHCELVPATELLWTLRAVKDQAELECMIQAQRIAEKALADILGEIRPGVTEKEIAALLLYKMLHYGAEDKSFDPIVVSGPNGSLPHGVPSEKPIQAGEFVTMDFGCKFGGYCSDMTRTVAVGHVTEEMETVYNTVLKAQLAGIAAAKAGVTGA
;
A
#
# COMPACT_ATOMS: atom_id res chain seq x y z
N MET A 1 8.58 -2.04 -13.05
CA MET A 1 7.32 -2.78 -12.84
C MET A 1 6.19 -1.96 -13.42
N ASN A 2 5.39 -2.48 -14.35
CA ASN A 2 4.14 -1.82 -14.78
C ASN A 2 3.14 -2.88 -15.25
N HIS A 3 1.85 -2.60 -15.09
CA HIS A 3 0.78 -3.55 -15.39
C HIS A 3 -0.26 -3.00 -16.38
N PHE A 4 0.07 -1.99 -17.18
CA PHE A 4 -0.84 -1.46 -18.20
C PHE A 4 -1.41 -2.56 -19.11
N LYS A 5 -0.56 -3.47 -19.58
CA LYS A 5 -1.01 -4.60 -20.45
C LYS A 5 -1.91 -5.59 -19.71
N LYS A 6 -1.63 -5.84 -18.42
CA LYS A 6 -2.44 -6.74 -17.59
C LYS A 6 -3.85 -6.15 -17.36
N ILE A 7 -3.93 -4.84 -17.11
CA ILE A 7 -5.22 -4.13 -16.99
C ILE A 7 -5.95 -4.12 -18.33
N ALA A 8 -5.29 -3.74 -19.43
CA ALA A 8 -5.88 -3.72 -20.77
C ALA A 8 -6.48 -5.07 -21.18
N GLY A 9 -5.80 -6.16 -20.83
CA GLY A 9 -6.21 -7.54 -21.20
C GLY A 9 -7.51 -8.03 -20.56
N VAL A 10 -8.02 -7.36 -19.52
CA VAL A 10 -9.27 -7.77 -18.85
C VAL A 10 -10.46 -6.86 -19.16
N LEU A 11 -10.23 -5.69 -19.79
CA LEU A 11 -11.28 -4.69 -20.02
C LEU A 11 -12.44 -5.25 -20.86
N GLU A 12 -12.16 -5.99 -21.93
CA GLU A 12 -13.18 -6.54 -22.82
C GLU A 12 -14.12 -7.51 -22.09
N ALA A 13 -13.56 -8.38 -21.25
CA ALA A 13 -14.35 -9.33 -20.45
C ALA A 13 -15.30 -8.64 -19.46
N HIS A 14 -14.99 -7.40 -19.07
CA HIS A 14 -15.83 -6.57 -18.20
C HIS A 14 -16.70 -5.56 -18.97
N GLY A 15 -16.73 -5.65 -20.31
CA GLY A 15 -17.51 -4.76 -21.16
C GLY A 15 -17.09 -3.29 -21.08
N LEU A 16 -15.80 -3.05 -20.83
CA LEU A 16 -15.19 -1.72 -20.72
C LEU A 16 -14.29 -1.44 -21.92
N ASP A 17 -14.28 -0.19 -22.37
CA ASP A 17 -13.34 0.29 -23.41
C ASP A 17 -12.04 0.79 -22.75
N ALA A 18 -12.17 1.34 -21.54
CA ALA A 18 -11.05 1.89 -20.79
C ALA A 18 -11.33 1.84 -19.27
N VAL A 19 -10.29 2.10 -18.48
CA VAL A 19 -10.40 2.40 -17.05
C VAL A 19 -9.63 3.68 -16.70
N LEU A 20 -10.25 4.52 -15.88
CA LEU A 20 -9.71 5.75 -15.32
C LEU A 20 -9.15 5.47 -13.92
N LEU A 21 -7.85 5.72 -13.72
CA LEU A 21 -7.15 5.49 -12.46
C LEU A 21 -6.82 6.84 -11.81
N THR A 22 -7.42 7.11 -10.67
CA THR A 22 -7.23 8.30 -9.85
C THR A 22 -6.59 7.98 -8.50
N CYS A 23 -6.79 6.77 -7.98
CA CYS A 23 -6.18 6.28 -6.76
C CYS A 23 -4.66 6.12 -6.94
N GLU A 24 -3.87 6.65 -6.01
CA GLU A 24 -2.40 6.60 -6.04
C GLU A 24 -1.88 5.16 -6.16
N ALA A 25 -2.41 4.24 -5.36
CA ALA A 25 -1.98 2.84 -5.38
C ALA A 25 -2.25 2.16 -6.72
N ASN A 26 -3.38 2.47 -7.38
CA ASN A 26 -3.71 1.88 -8.68
C ASN A 26 -2.95 2.55 -9.83
N ARG A 27 -2.68 3.87 -9.75
CA ARG A 27 -1.76 4.53 -10.68
C ARG A 27 -0.36 3.94 -10.58
N PHE A 28 0.14 3.75 -9.35
CA PHE A 28 1.43 3.10 -9.13
C PHE A 28 1.45 1.67 -9.66
N TYR A 29 0.43 0.86 -9.35
CA TYR A 29 0.31 -0.50 -9.88
C TYR A 29 0.36 -0.53 -11.41
N ALA A 30 -0.37 0.36 -12.08
CA ALA A 30 -0.38 0.46 -13.53
C ALA A 30 0.96 0.90 -14.12
N SER A 31 1.58 1.95 -13.55
CA SER A 31 2.70 2.67 -14.16
C SER A 31 4.07 2.37 -13.56
N GLY A 32 4.14 1.89 -12.31
CA GLY A 32 5.38 1.82 -11.53
C GLY A 32 5.91 3.18 -11.07
N PHE A 33 5.12 4.24 -11.18
CA PHE A 33 5.52 5.60 -10.87
C PHE A 33 4.68 6.20 -9.74
N HIS A 34 5.37 6.78 -8.75
CA HIS A 34 4.73 7.50 -7.65
C HIS A 34 4.53 8.97 -8.00
N SER A 35 3.27 9.39 -8.03
CA SER A 35 2.87 10.79 -7.95
C SER A 35 1.91 10.93 -6.78
N SER A 36 2.13 11.93 -5.91
CA SER A 36 1.35 12.02 -4.68
C SER A 36 -0.11 12.41 -4.91
N GLY A 37 -0.99 11.85 -4.09
CA GLY A 37 -2.38 12.23 -3.99
C GLY A 37 -3.12 12.37 -5.33
N THR A 38 -3.56 13.60 -5.64
CA THR A 38 -4.32 13.95 -6.86
C THR A 38 -3.44 14.41 -8.03
N ASP A 39 -2.11 14.33 -7.90
CA ASP A 39 -1.15 14.90 -8.87
C ASP A 39 -0.92 14.01 -10.11
N GLY A 40 -1.86 13.15 -10.43
CA GLY A 40 -1.83 12.35 -11.63
C GLY A 40 -3.13 11.59 -11.87
N VAL A 41 -3.36 11.26 -13.12
CA VAL A 41 -4.45 10.41 -13.59
C VAL A 41 -3.90 9.48 -14.65
N ALA A 42 -4.35 8.24 -14.72
CA ALA A 42 -4.02 7.37 -15.82
C ALA A 42 -5.27 6.81 -16.48
N ILE A 43 -5.20 6.60 -17.80
CA ILE A 43 -6.22 5.88 -18.56
C ILE A 43 -5.55 4.67 -19.21
N VAL A 44 -6.16 3.53 -19.02
CA VAL A 44 -5.79 2.30 -19.71
C VAL A 44 -6.92 1.93 -20.67
N THR A 45 -6.66 1.98 -21.96
CA THR A 45 -7.58 1.46 -23.00
C THR A 45 -7.18 0.04 -23.38
N ARG A 46 -7.96 -0.61 -24.22
CA ARG A 46 -7.61 -1.95 -24.73
C ARG A 46 -6.30 -1.96 -25.53
N ASN A 47 -5.92 -0.84 -26.15
CA ASN A 47 -4.80 -0.78 -27.07
C ASN A 47 -3.65 0.12 -26.60
N ARG A 48 -3.94 1.14 -25.77
CA ARG A 48 -2.99 2.17 -25.37
C ARG A 48 -3.19 2.56 -23.92
N SER A 49 -2.17 3.19 -23.36
CA SER A 49 -2.26 3.76 -22.01
C SER A 49 -1.76 5.20 -22.02
N TYR A 50 -2.33 6.01 -21.15
CA TYR A 50 -2.04 7.43 -21.02
C TYR A 50 -1.81 7.74 -19.55
N TYR A 51 -0.83 8.60 -19.30
CA TYR A 51 -0.56 9.10 -17.96
C TYR A 51 -0.54 10.62 -17.98
N PHE A 52 -1.43 11.24 -17.22
CA PHE A 52 -1.58 12.68 -17.14
C PHE A 52 -1.01 13.17 -15.83
N THR A 53 -0.21 14.22 -15.88
CA THR A 53 0.36 14.88 -14.72
C THR A 53 0.69 16.33 -15.02
N ASP A 54 1.06 17.11 -14.04
CA ASP A 54 1.46 18.49 -14.24
C ASP A 54 2.98 18.66 -14.38
N SER A 55 3.43 19.88 -14.66
CA SER A 55 4.84 20.22 -14.92
C SER A 55 5.80 19.82 -13.80
N ARG A 56 5.33 19.65 -12.55
CA ARG A 56 6.18 19.21 -11.41
C ARG A 56 6.66 17.76 -11.58
N TYR A 57 5.90 16.95 -12.29
CA TYR A 57 6.14 15.50 -12.43
C TYR A 57 6.42 15.06 -13.87
N THR A 58 6.23 15.90 -14.90
CA THR A 58 6.34 15.51 -16.31
C THR A 58 7.71 14.92 -16.63
N GLU A 59 8.79 15.53 -16.16
CA GLU A 59 10.16 15.01 -16.39
C GLU A 59 10.37 13.65 -15.70
N ALA A 60 9.92 13.49 -14.46
CA ALA A 60 10.03 12.24 -13.74
C ALA A 60 9.13 11.15 -14.37
N ALA A 61 7.90 11.48 -14.73
CA ALA A 61 7.02 10.56 -15.43
C ALA A 61 7.62 10.08 -16.76
N ALA A 62 8.22 10.96 -17.54
CA ALA A 62 8.88 10.60 -18.81
C ALA A 62 10.07 9.63 -18.60
N ARG A 63 10.73 9.66 -17.43
CA ARG A 63 11.85 8.75 -17.11
C ARG A 63 11.37 7.38 -16.62
N TYR A 64 10.31 7.34 -15.84
CA TYR A 64 9.90 6.14 -15.07
C TYR A 64 8.67 5.43 -15.63
N VAL A 65 7.72 6.15 -16.23
CA VAL A 65 6.52 5.55 -16.81
C VAL A 65 6.85 4.97 -18.17
N GLN A 66 6.73 3.65 -18.30
CA GLN A 66 6.92 2.96 -19.58
C GLN A 66 5.58 2.43 -20.09
N GLY A 67 5.36 2.47 -21.40
CA GLY A 67 4.18 1.89 -22.03
C GLY A 67 2.92 2.76 -21.97
N ALA A 68 3.05 4.02 -21.58
CA ALA A 68 1.99 5.02 -21.66
C ALA A 68 2.48 6.30 -22.32
N GLU A 69 1.58 7.01 -23.01
CA GLU A 69 1.78 8.36 -23.49
C GLU A 69 1.66 9.34 -22.33
N ILE A 70 2.72 10.12 -22.08
CA ILE A 70 2.71 11.13 -21.00
C ILE A 70 2.12 12.42 -21.55
N ARG A 71 1.16 12.99 -20.83
CA ARG A 71 0.51 14.25 -21.19
C ARG A 71 0.50 15.20 -20.00
N GLU A 72 0.96 16.42 -20.24
CA GLU A 72 0.99 17.47 -19.22
C GLU A 72 -0.37 18.19 -19.16
N THR A 73 -0.89 18.36 -17.93
CA THR A 73 -2.06 19.18 -17.63
C THR A 73 -1.63 20.58 -17.20
N ASP A 74 -2.38 21.57 -17.61
CA ASP A 74 -2.20 22.97 -17.23
C ASP A 74 -3.58 23.66 -17.09
N ARG A 75 -3.59 24.98 -17.00
CA ARG A 75 -4.83 25.76 -16.87
C ARG A 75 -5.69 25.75 -18.12
N GLU A 76 -5.08 25.66 -19.29
CA GLU A 76 -5.76 25.65 -20.59
C GLU A 76 -6.21 24.22 -20.93
N HIS A 77 -5.45 23.22 -20.50
CA HIS A 77 -5.69 21.81 -20.75
C HIS A 77 -5.86 21.03 -19.43
N PRO A 78 -6.99 21.21 -18.71
CA PRO A 78 -7.29 20.47 -17.49
C PRO A 78 -7.49 18.97 -17.77
N TYR A 79 -7.36 18.13 -16.73
CA TYR A 79 -7.53 16.67 -16.88
C TYR A 79 -8.77 16.27 -17.68
N SER A 80 -9.93 16.91 -17.46
CA SER A 80 -11.14 16.56 -18.19
C SER A 80 -11.08 16.85 -19.69
N ALA A 81 -10.37 17.89 -20.11
CA ALA A 81 -10.16 18.17 -21.54
C ALA A 81 -9.26 17.11 -22.17
N LEU A 82 -8.11 16.84 -21.56
CA LEU A 82 -7.16 15.83 -22.05
C LEU A 82 -7.76 14.42 -22.06
N ILE A 83 -8.60 14.09 -21.07
CA ILE A 83 -9.33 12.81 -21.02
C ILE A 83 -10.32 12.72 -22.17
N ASN A 84 -11.08 13.78 -22.46
CA ASN A 84 -12.04 13.81 -23.56
C ASN A 84 -11.36 13.64 -24.93
N GLU A 85 -10.18 14.22 -25.13
CA GLU A 85 -9.40 13.96 -26.35
C GLU A 85 -9.06 12.47 -26.52
N VAL A 86 -8.75 11.78 -25.40
CA VAL A 86 -8.52 10.31 -25.44
C VAL A 86 -9.82 9.56 -25.68
N ILE A 87 -10.93 9.98 -25.06
CA ILE A 87 -12.25 9.38 -25.28
C ILE A 87 -12.63 9.43 -26.76
N GLU A 88 -12.46 10.57 -27.38
CA GLU A 88 -12.76 10.77 -28.81
C GLU A 88 -11.80 9.96 -29.71
N LYS A 89 -10.49 10.03 -29.43
CA LYS A 89 -9.45 9.35 -30.22
C LYS A 89 -9.56 7.84 -30.20
N GLU A 90 -9.88 7.26 -29.02
CA GLU A 90 -9.96 5.82 -28.80
C GLU A 90 -11.41 5.30 -28.89
N HIS A 91 -12.38 6.15 -29.22
CA HIS A 91 -13.81 5.83 -29.32
C HIS A 91 -14.39 5.19 -28.06
N ILE A 92 -14.03 5.73 -26.89
CA ILE A 92 -14.45 5.20 -25.59
C ILE A 92 -15.91 5.58 -25.33
N THR A 93 -16.75 4.58 -25.12
CA THR A 93 -18.16 4.76 -24.75
C THR A 93 -18.40 4.42 -23.29
N ARG A 94 -17.65 3.43 -22.74
CA ARG A 94 -17.77 2.95 -21.38
C ARG A 94 -16.43 2.90 -20.71
N MET A 95 -16.24 3.74 -19.70
CA MET A 95 -15.00 3.86 -18.94
C MET A 95 -15.21 3.43 -17.48
N GLY A 96 -14.43 2.43 -17.03
CA GLY A 96 -14.40 2.05 -15.63
C GLY A 96 -13.82 3.16 -14.76
N TYR A 97 -14.32 3.32 -13.54
CA TYR A 97 -13.76 4.22 -12.54
C TYR A 97 -13.67 3.55 -11.17
N GLU A 98 -12.88 4.12 -10.28
CA GLU A 98 -12.62 3.57 -8.95
C GLU A 98 -13.68 4.03 -7.95
N ASP A 99 -14.81 3.36 -7.91
CA ASP A 99 -16.02 3.73 -7.17
C ASP A 99 -15.84 3.70 -5.63
N GLU A 100 -14.89 2.93 -5.11
CA GLU A 100 -14.56 2.91 -3.67
C GLU A 100 -13.49 3.94 -3.26
N TYR A 101 -12.83 4.58 -4.23
CA TYR A 101 -11.77 5.56 -3.97
C TYR A 101 -12.13 6.96 -4.43
N MET A 102 -12.85 7.07 -5.54
CA MET A 102 -13.23 8.36 -6.08
C MET A 102 -14.23 9.05 -5.14
N THR A 103 -13.94 10.28 -4.76
CA THR A 103 -14.89 11.03 -3.93
C THR A 103 -16.18 11.33 -4.70
N ALA A 104 -17.30 11.48 -4.00
CA ALA A 104 -18.57 11.86 -4.64
C ALA A 104 -18.46 13.20 -5.40
N ALA A 105 -17.58 14.11 -4.97
CA ALA A 105 -17.32 15.38 -5.64
C ALA A 105 -16.57 15.16 -6.96
N ASP A 106 -15.55 14.29 -6.96
CA ASP A 106 -14.78 13.98 -8.16
C ASP A 106 -15.62 13.20 -9.17
N PHE A 107 -16.39 12.21 -8.72
CA PHE A 107 -17.32 11.47 -9.58
C PHE A 107 -18.31 12.42 -10.26
N ARG A 108 -18.93 13.33 -9.52
CA ARG A 108 -19.85 14.33 -10.09
C ARG A 108 -19.15 15.19 -11.13
N ARG A 109 -17.95 15.70 -10.80
CA ARG A 109 -17.15 16.53 -11.71
C ARG A 109 -16.78 15.79 -13.00
N PHE A 110 -16.37 14.53 -12.91
CA PHE A 110 -16.04 13.72 -14.08
C PHE A 110 -17.30 13.34 -14.88
N SER A 111 -18.38 12.92 -14.23
CA SER A 111 -19.66 12.56 -14.89
C SER A 111 -20.27 13.71 -15.66
N GLU A 112 -20.10 14.95 -15.18
CA GLU A 112 -20.59 16.15 -15.89
C GLU A 112 -19.71 16.57 -17.07
N LYS A 113 -18.43 16.22 -17.08
CA LYS A 113 -17.44 16.73 -18.03
C LYS A 113 -16.95 15.70 -19.04
N LEU A 114 -16.99 14.42 -18.73
CA LEU A 114 -16.51 13.37 -19.62
C LEU A 114 -17.61 12.92 -20.59
N HIS A 115 -17.22 12.70 -21.85
CA HIS A 115 -18.12 12.35 -22.94
C HIS A 115 -18.33 10.83 -23.08
N CYS A 116 -18.37 10.10 -21.96
CA CYS A 116 -18.60 8.66 -21.93
C CYS A 116 -19.38 8.24 -20.66
N GLU A 117 -19.89 7.03 -20.65
CA GLU A 117 -20.48 6.43 -19.45
C GLU A 117 -19.39 6.02 -18.47
N LEU A 118 -19.51 6.43 -17.19
CA LEU A 118 -18.66 5.96 -16.09
C LEU A 118 -19.29 4.74 -15.42
N VAL A 119 -18.53 3.64 -15.32
CA VAL A 119 -18.97 2.36 -14.77
C VAL A 119 -18.08 1.97 -13.58
N PRO A 120 -18.63 1.52 -12.43
CA PRO A 120 -17.85 1.01 -11.32
C PRO A 120 -16.87 -0.09 -11.75
N ALA A 121 -15.61 0.00 -11.33
CA ALA A 121 -14.54 -0.92 -11.74
C ALA A 121 -13.50 -1.25 -10.66
N THR A 122 -13.74 -0.89 -9.39
CA THR A 122 -12.80 -1.17 -8.29
C THR A 122 -12.53 -2.66 -8.15
N GLU A 123 -13.56 -3.52 -8.24
CA GLU A 123 -13.44 -4.98 -8.11
C GLU A 123 -12.50 -5.58 -9.19
N LEU A 124 -12.54 -5.07 -10.41
CA LEU A 124 -11.60 -5.47 -11.48
C LEU A 124 -10.15 -5.25 -11.05
N LEU A 125 -9.84 -4.06 -10.51
CA LEU A 125 -8.49 -3.70 -10.07
C LEU A 125 -8.06 -4.53 -8.85
N TRP A 126 -8.96 -4.77 -7.91
CA TRP A 126 -8.69 -5.63 -6.76
C TRP A 126 -8.34 -7.05 -7.17
N THR A 127 -9.11 -7.64 -8.08
CA THR A 127 -8.85 -8.98 -8.59
C THR A 127 -7.46 -9.08 -9.23
N LEU A 128 -7.06 -8.08 -10.01
CA LEU A 128 -5.74 -8.03 -10.62
C LEU A 128 -4.61 -7.92 -9.59
N ARG A 129 -4.81 -7.08 -8.56
CA ARG A 129 -3.82 -6.83 -7.50
C ARG A 129 -3.78 -7.93 -6.44
N ALA A 130 -4.85 -8.74 -6.31
CA ALA A 130 -4.91 -9.85 -5.37
C ALA A 130 -3.84 -10.92 -5.68
N VAL A 131 -3.59 -11.17 -6.97
CA VAL A 131 -2.58 -12.14 -7.42
C VAL A 131 -1.32 -11.41 -7.85
N LYS A 132 -0.28 -11.51 -7.02
CA LYS A 132 1.02 -10.86 -7.23
C LYS A 132 1.86 -11.64 -8.22
N ASP A 133 2.56 -10.94 -9.11
CA ASP A 133 3.60 -11.54 -9.94
C ASP A 133 4.94 -11.68 -9.17
N GLN A 134 5.93 -12.28 -9.81
CA GLN A 134 7.23 -12.54 -9.17
C GLN A 134 7.94 -11.26 -8.73
N ALA A 135 7.89 -10.19 -9.52
CA ALA A 135 8.54 -8.93 -9.19
C ALA A 135 7.83 -8.21 -8.01
N GLU A 136 6.50 -8.31 -7.94
CA GLU A 136 5.70 -7.82 -6.80
C GLU A 136 6.06 -8.59 -5.52
N LEU A 137 6.16 -9.92 -5.59
CA LEU A 137 6.56 -10.77 -4.46
C LEU A 137 7.98 -10.44 -3.98
N GLU A 138 8.92 -10.19 -4.88
CA GLU A 138 10.28 -9.80 -4.52
C GLU A 138 10.31 -8.48 -3.73
N CYS A 139 9.51 -7.48 -4.11
CA CYS A 139 9.38 -6.23 -3.35
C CYS A 139 8.79 -6.49 -1.95
N MET A 140 7.74 -7.30 -1.83
CA MET A 140 7.16 -7.67 -0.54
C MET A 140 8.17 -8.40 0.36
N ILE A 141 8.93 -9.34 -0.20
CA ILE A 141 9.98 -10.06 0.52
C ILE A 141 11.07 -9.09 1.01
N GLN A 142 11.52 -8.16 0.17
CA GLN A 142 12.52 -7.17 0.57
C GLN A 142 12.00 -6.25 1.66
N ALA A 143 10.76 -5.76 1.57
CA ALA A 143 10.14 -4.98 2.63
C ALA A 143 10.15 -5.75 3.97
N GLN A 144 9.77 -7.05 3.94
CA GLN A 144 9.79 -7.91 5.12
C GLN A 144 11.21 -8.08 5.68
N ARG A 145 12.22 -8.33 4.85
CA ARG A 145 13.61 -8.50 5.28
C ARG A 145 14.20 -7.23 5.89
N ILE A 146 13.84 -6.07 5.39
CA ILE A 146 14.22 -4.78 5.98
C ILE A 146 13.63 -4.65 7.39
N ALA A 147 12.34 -4.94 7.57
CA ALA A 147 11.68 -4.88 8.87
C ALA A 147 12.30 -5.88 9.89
N GLU A 148 12.56 -7.11 9.46
CA GLU A 148 13.22 -8.13 10.29
C GLU A 148 14.63 -7.70 10.74
N LYS A 149 15.41 -7.11 9.83
CA LYS A 149 16.75 -6.60 10.13
C LYS A 149 16.71 -5.41 11.10
N ALA A 150 15.75 -4.51 10.90
CA ALA A 150 15.56 -3.38 11.81
C ALA A 150 15.24 -3.86 13.23
N LEU A 151 14.35 -4.84 13.36
CA LEU A 151 14.04 -5.45 14.66
C LEU A 151 15.27 -6.07 15.31
N ALA A 152 16.03 -6.89 14.57
CA ALA A 152 17.20 -7.56 15.12
C ALA A 152 18.21 -6.56 15.71
N ASP A 153 18.39 -5.42 15.05
CA ASP A 153 19.30 -4.36 15.50
C ASP A 153 18.83 -3.65 16.78
N ILE A 154 17.53 -3.56 17.02
CA ILE A 154 17.00 -2.79 18.15
C ILE A 154 16.68 -3.64 19.37
N LEU A 155 16.75 -4.98 19.28
CA LEU A 155 16.43 -5.86 20.42
C LEU A 155 17.23 -5.52 21.67
N GLY A 156 18.50 -5.16 21.52
CA GLY A 156 19.37 -4.76 22.64
C GLY A 156 19.04 -3.39 23.26
N GLU A 157 18.26 -2.57 22.58
CA GLU A 157 17.83 -1.26 23.05
C GLU A 157 16.52 -1.33 23.86
N ILE A 158 15.79 -2.44 23.78
CA ILE A 158 14.55 -2.66 24.54
C ILE A 158 14.92 -3.02 25.97
N ARG A 159 15.04 -2.00 26.83
CA ARG A 159 15.48 -2.15 28.22
C ARG A 159 14.71 -1.21 29.16
N PRO A 160 14.71 -1.50 30.47
CA PRO A 160 14.04 -0.62 31.42
C PRO A 160 14.50 0.84 31.33
N GLY A 161 13.53 1.75 31.35
CA GLY A 161 13.75 3.19 31.31
C GLY A 161 13.65 3.82 29.89
N VAL A 162 13.80 3.04 28.83
CA VAL A 162 13.55 3.52 27.44
C VAL A 162 12.04 3.58 27.22
N THR A 163 11.54 4.59 26.53
CA THR A 163 10.12 4.78 26.27
C THR A 163 9.63 4.00 25.06
N GLU A 164 8.34 3.69 25.02
CA GLU A 164 7.68 3.09 23.85
C GLU A 164 7.93 3.89 22.59
N LYS A 165 7.88 5.23 22.69
CA LYS A 165 8.08 6.16 21.60
C LYS A 165 9.52 6.18 21.08
N GLU A 166 10.52 6.06 21.96
CA GLU A 166 11.93 5.94 21.55
C GLU A 166 12.17 4.66 20.75
N ILE A 167 11.58 3.53 21.17
CA ILE A 167 11.68 2.27 20.39
C ILE A 167 10.99 2.38 19.05
N ALA A 168 9.78 2.99 18.96
CA ALA A 168 9.09 3.22 17.71
C ALA A 168 9.90 4.09 16.74
N ALA A 169 10.51 5.18 17.26
CA ALA A 169 11.37 6.06 16.48
C ALA A 169 12.63 5.33 15.97
N LEU A 170 13.24 4.50 16.81
CA LEU A 170 14.42 3.73 16.45
C LEU A 170 14.10 2.67 15.38
N LEU A 171 12.96 1.97 15.48
CA LEU A 171 12.48 1.05 14.45
C LEU A 171 12.34 1.74 13.11
N LEU A 172 11.65 2.89 13.07
CA LEU A 172 11.46 3.66 11.85
C LEU A 172 12.81 4.10 11.25
N TYR A 173 13.70 4.63 12.10
CA TYR A 173 15.04 5.02 11.66
C TYR A 173 15.80 3.85 11.02
N LYS A 174 15.78 2.67 11.68
CA LYS A 174 16.48 1.49 11.17
C LYS A 174 15.87 0.97 9.86
N MET A 175 14.55 0.95 9.71
CA MET A 175 13.91 0.57 8.45
C MET A 175 14.34 1.49 7.30
N LEU A 176 14.29 2.80 7.50
CA LEU A 176 14.77 3.78 6.50
C LEU A 176 16.26 3.63 6.20
N HIS A 177 17.10 3.42 7.24
CA HIS A 177 18.54 3.18 7.09
C HIS A 177 18.85 1.94 6.25
N TYR A 178 17.99 0.91 6.30
CA TYR A 178 18.14 -0.32 5.51
C TYR A 178 17.47 -0.27 4.14
N GLY A 179 17.00 0.91 3.73
CA GLY A 179 16.52 1.17 2.37
C GLY A 179 15.01 1.09 2.19
N ALA A 180 14.24 1.13 3.28
CA ALA A 180 12.80 1.35 3.15
C ALA A 180 12.51 2.75 2.58
N GLU A 181 11.50 2.85 1.76
CA GLU A 181 10.98 4.11 1.23
C GLU A 181 10.22 4.91 2.30
N ASP A 182 9.46 4.19 3.12
CA ASP A 182 8.65 4.74 4.21
C ASP A 182 8.21 3.59 5.14
N LYS A 183 7.49 3.92 6.22
CA LYS A 183 6.66 2.98 6.99
C LYS A 183 5.47 2.53 6.17
N SER A 184 4.98 1.31 6.38
CA SER A 184 3.72 0.82 5.78
C SER A 184 2.48 1.36 6.50
N PHE A 185 2.60 1.55 7.81
CA PHE A 185 1.62 2.17 8.72
C PHE A 185 2.35 2.76 9.93
N ASP A 186 1.64 3.48 10.80
CA ASP A 186 2.23 4.03 12.02
C ASP A 186 2.62 2.89 12.97
N PRO A 187 3.91 2.76 13.35
CA PRO A 187 4.34 1.68 14.22
C PRO A 187 3.61 1.69 15.57
N ILE A 188 3.15 0.54 16.00
CA ILE A 188 2.63 0.30 17.33
C ILE A 188 3.78 -0.26 18.17
N VAL A 189 4.12 0.40 19.27
CA VAL A 189 5.04 -0.12 20.29
C VAL A 189 4.40 0.15 21.64
N VAL A 190 3.99 -0.93 22.29
CA VAL A 190 3.24 -0.87 23.54
C VAL A 190 3.83 -1.84 24.57
N SER A 191 3.82 -1.46 25.84
CA SER A 191 4.47 -2.24 26.91
C SER A 191 3.60 -2.39 28.15
N GLY A 192 3.73 -3.52 28.84
CA GLY A 192 2.96 -3.83 30.04
C GLY A 192 1.45 -3.67 29.82
N PRO A 193 0.74 -2.87 30.66
CA PRO A 193 -0.72 -2.69 30.52
C PRO A 193 -1.17 -2.16 29.15
N ASN A 194 -0.34 -1.35 28.47
CA ASN A 194 -0.66 -0.84 27.14
C ASN A 194 -0.71 -1.96 26.07
N GLY A 195 -0.06 -3.09 26.31
CA GLY A 195 -0.10 -4.27 25.44
C GLY A 195 -1.49 -4.89 25.25
N SER A 196 -2.47 -4.49 26.07
CA SER A 196 -3.88 -4.87 25.88
C SER A 196 -4.61 -4.04 24.80
N LEU A 197 -3.97 -3.00 24.25
CA LEU A 197 -4.54 -2.11 23.26
C LEU A 197 -4.09 -2.54 21.86
N PRO A 198 -4.96 -3.16 21.03
CA PRO A 198 -4.57 -3.65 19.69
C PRO A 198 -4.05 -2.56 18.77
N HIS A 199 -4.56 -1.32 18.92
CA HIS A 199 -4.16 -0.13 18.16
C HIS A 199 -3.55 0.94 19.07
N GLY A 200 -2.71 0.48 20.02
CA GLY A 200 -2.04 1.38 20.96
C GLY A 200 -1.04 2.30 20.25
N VAL A 201 -1.01 3.56 20.65
CA VAL A 201 -0.04 4.55 20.13
C VAL A 201 1.17 4.57 21.07
N PRO A 202 2.41 4.51 20.55
CA PRO A 202 3.62 4.61 21.35
C PRO A 202 3.63 5.88 22.21
N SER A 203 3.83 5.74 23.51
CA SER A 203 3.74 6.82 24.49
C SER A 203 5.09 7.12 25.15
N GLU A 204 5.11 8.13 26.01
CA GLU A 204 6.26 8.44 26.87
C GLU A 204 6.39 7.46 28.08
N LYS A 205 5.56 6.40 28.13
CA LYS A 205 5.67 5.37 29.18
C LYS A 205 7.03 4.70 29.07
N PRO A 206 7.83 4.70 30.15
CA PRO A 206 9.06 3.92 30.20
C PRO A 206 8.73 2.44 30.30
N ILE A 207 9.43 1.63 29.52
CA ILE A 207 9.43 0.17 29.58
C ILE A 207 10.00 -0.25 30.93
N GLN A 208 9.43 -1.29 31.54
CA GLN A 208 9.87 -1.80 32.84
C GLN A 208 10.34 -3.26 32.74
N ALA A 209 11.19 -3.68 33.70
CA ALA A 209 11.53 -5.08 33.82
C ALA A 209 10.28 -5.89 34.19
N GLY A 210 10.13 -7.07 33.62
CA GLY A 210 8.96 -7.94 33.85
C GLY A 210 7.77 -7.64 32.94
N GLU A 211 7.92 -6.74 31.98
CA GLU A 211 6.87 -6.45 30.98
C GLU A 211 7.11 -7.18 29.66
N PHE A 212 6.03 -7.42 28.92
CA PHE A 212 6.10 -7.62 27.49
C PHE A 212 6.13 -6.29 26.77
N VAL A 213 6.85 -6.24 25.66
CA VAL A 213 6.79 -5.17 24.65
C VAL A 213 6.29 -5.79 23.36
N THR A 214 5.12 -5.35 22.92
CA THR A 214 4.54 -5.75 21.64
C THR A 214 4.81 -4.65 20.64
N MET A 215 5.40 -5.04 19.53
CA MET A 215 5.76 -4.16 18.40
C MET A 215 5.06 -4.66 17.16
N ASP A 216 4.25 -3.80 16.54
CA ASP A 216 3.58 -4.04 15.27
C ASP A 216 4.03 -2.95 14.30
N PHE A 217 4.71 -3.35 13.25
CA PHE A 217 5.41 -2.44 12.35
C PHE A 217 5.67 -3.09 10.99
N GLY A 218 5.93 -2.23 10.02
CA GLY A 218 6.30 -2.63 8.69
C GLY A 218 6.83 -1.46 7.88
N CYS A 219 7.39 -1.75 6.73
CA CYS A 219 7.93 -0.73 5.84
C CYS A 219 7.49 -0.94 4.39
N LYS A 220 7.73 0.08 3.59
CA LYS A 220 7.48 0.08 2.15
C LYS A 220 8.80 -0.06 1.40
N PHE A 221 8.81 -0.95 0.41
CA PHE A 221 9.92 -1.13 -0.53
C PHE A 221 9.39 -1.42 -1.92
N GLY A 222 9.84 -0.66 -2.93
CA GLY A 222 9.36 -0.77 -4.31
C GLY A 222 7.84 -0.55 -4.41
N GLY A 223 7.25 0.29 -3.52
CA GLY A 223 5.82 0.54 -3.41
C GLY A 223 5.00 -0.56 -2.72
N TYR A 224 5.62 -1.66 -2.27
CA TYR A 224 4.97 -2.78 -1.57
C TYR A 224 5.28 -2.74 -0.07
N CYS A 225 4.32 -3.16 0.73
CA CYS A 225 4.36 -3.08 2.18
C CYS A 225 4.69 -4.43 2.82
N SER A 226 5.44 -4.40 3.92
CA SER A 226 5.49 -5.48 4.90
C SER A 226 4.64 -5.13 6.12
N ASP A 227 4.33 -6.15 6.90
CA ASP A 227 3.54 -6.08 8.13
C ASP A 227 3.95 -7.22 9.04
N MET A 228 4.40 -6.90 10.26
CA MET A 228 4.81 -7.92 11.22
C MET A 228 4.64 -7.47 12.67
N THR A 229 4.11 -8.37 13.49
CA THR A 229 4.04 -8.19 14.95
C THR A 229 5.05 -9.08 15.66
N ARG A 230 5.75 -8.55 16.65
CA ARG A 230 6.62 -9.31 17.56
C ARG A 230 6.42 -8.84 18.99
N THR A 231 6.37 -9.81 19.90
CA THR A 231 6.31 -9.55 21.35
C THR A 231 7.55 -10.12 22.00
N VAL A 232 8.23 -9.30 22.79
CA VAL A 232 9.45 -9.68 23.53
C VAL A 232 9.28 -9.42 25.03
N ALA A 233 9.93 -10.22 25.84
CA ALA A 233 9.97 -10.05 27.31
C ALA A 233 11.17 -9.16 27.69
N VAL A 234 10.98 -8.27 28.64
CA VAL A 234 12.03 -7.45 29.22
C VAL A 234 12.45 -8.03 30.58
N GLY A 235 13.51 -8.82 30.56
CA GLY A 235 13.96 -9.57 31.71
C GLY A 235 13.07 -10.80 31.99
N HIS A 236 12.59 -10.95 33.22
CA HIS A 236 11.81 -12.09 33.63
C HIS A 236 10.31 -11.78 33.65
N VAL A 237 9.50 -12.66 33.08
CA VAL A 237 8.03 -12.59 33.08
C VAL A 237 7.43 -13.65 34.02
N THR A 238 6.17 -13.47 34.42
CA THR A 238 5.47 -14.43 35.28
C THR A 238 5.04 -15.69 34.51
N GLU A 239 4.80 -16.81 35.22
CA GLU A 239 4.28 -18.04 34.62
C GLU A 239 2.93 -17.82 33.90
N GLU A 240 2.09 -16.92 34.43
CA GLU A 240 0.82 -16.56 33.80
C GLU A 240 1.06 -15.87 32.45
N MET A 241 1.96 -14.90 32.39
CA MET A 241 2.33 -14.19 31.15
C MET A 241 2.91 -15.16 30.10
N GLU A 242 3.80 -16.07 30.54
CA GLU A 242 4.36 -17.12 29.68
C GLU A 242 3.27 -18.05 29.13
N THR A 243 2.31 -18.44 29.98
CA THR A 243 1.17 -19.27 29.56
C THR A 243 0.31 -18.60 28.53
N VAL A 244 -0.01 -17.30 28.70
CA VAL A 244 -0.77 -16.50 27.73
C VAL A 244 0.00 -16.40 26.42
N TYR A 245 1.28 -16.04 26.47
CA TYR A 245 2.13 -15.93 25.27
C TYR A 245 2.15 -17.24 24.48
N ASN A 246 2.41 -18.37 25.14
CA ASN A 246 2.47 -19.69 24.52
C ASN A 246 1.12 -20.13 23.93
N THR A 247 0.00 -19.72 24.54
CA THR A 247 -1.34 -19.99 24.04
C THR A 247 -1.60 -19.22 22.72
N VAL A 248 -1.23 -17.94 22.68
CA VAL A 248 -1.33 -17.12 21.45
C VAL A 248 -0.42 -17.66 20.37
N LEU A 249 0.83 -18.00 20.69
CA LEU A 249 1.77 -18.59 19.73
C LEU A 249 1.23 -19.90 19.14
N LYS A 250 0.67 -20.78 19.98
CA LYS A 250 0.05 -22.02 19.50
C LYS A 250 -1.12 -21.77 18.55
N ALA A 251 -1.97 -20.78 18.86
CA ALA A 251 -3.09 -20.40 18.01
C ALA A 251 -2.61 -19.83 16.67
N GLN A 252 -1.60 -18.94 16.68
CA GLN A 252 -0.99 -18.38 15.49
C GLN A 252 -0.40 -19.46 14.58
N LEU A 253 0.40 -20.38 15.14
CA LEU A 253 0.99 -21.48 14.37
C LEU A 253 -0.07 -22.40 13.75
N ALA A 254 -1.18 -22.65 14.46
CA ALA A 254 -2.31 -23.40 13.93
C ALA A 254 -2.98 -22.68 12.77
N GLY A 255 -3.15 -21.35 12.86
CA GLY A 255 -3.65 -20.52 11.75
C GLY A 255 -2.74 -20.57 10.53
N ILE A 256 -1.43 -20.43 10.72
CA ILE A 256 -0.45 -20.54 9.62
C ILE A 256 -0.53 -21.91 8.94
N ALA A 257 -0.61 -22.99 9.72
CA ALA A 257 -0.71 -24.36 9.21
C ALA A 257 -2.04 -24.61 8.43
N ALA A 258 -3.12 -23.92 8.81
CA ALA A 258 -4.41 -24.01 8.14
C ALA A 258 -4.46 -23.18 6.84
N ALA A 259 -3.67 -22.12 6.74
CA ALA A 259 -3.64 -21.22 5.57
C ALA A 259 -2.99 -21.91 4.36
N LYS A 260 -3.81 -22.33 3.39
CA LYS A 260 -3.36 -22.98 2.14
C LYS A 260 -4.33 -22.71 1.01
N ALA A 261 -3.87 -22.91 -0.23
CA ALA A 261 -4.73 -22.79 -1.40
C ALA A 261 -5.99 -23.68 -1.31
N GLY A 262 -7.12 -23.14 -1.67
CA GLY A 262 -8.42 -23.83 -1.69
C GLY A 262 -9.22 -23.77 -0.37
N VAL A 263 -8.67 -23.17 0.71
CA VAL A 263 -9.46 -22.88 1.91
C VAL A 263 -10.01 -21.47 1.88
N THR A 264 -11.17 -21.27 2.48
CA THR A 264 -11.78 -19.93 2.68
C THR A 264 -11.29 -19.33 4.00
N GLY A 265 -11.38 -18.00 4.14
CA GLY A 265 -11.07 -17.31 5.39
C GLY A 265 -12.19 -17.43 6.46
N ALA A 266 -13.29 -18.11 6.14
CA ALA A 266 -14.44 -18.33 7.02
C ALA A 266 -14.36 -19.69 7.74
#